data_eb0cb46c2dd1cc482b10383b088a7f6e
#
_entry.id   eb0cb46c2dd1cc482b10383b088a7f6e
#
_cell.length_a   1.000
_cell.length_b   1.000
_cell.length_c   1.000
_cell.angle_alpha   90.00
_cell.angle_beta   90.00
_cell.angle_gamma   90.00
#
_symmetry.space_group_name_H-M   'P 1'
#
loop_
_entity.id
_entity.type
_entity.pdbx_description
1 polymer ?
#
loop_
_entity_poly.entity_id
_entity_poly.type
_entity_poly.pdbx_seq_one_letter_code
_entity_poly.pdbx_strand_id
1 'polypeptide(L)'
;MYLSRFLSIHALWVTVSSVMQPYPLVWGHYDVCKTQIYTEEGKVWDYMACQPESMDMTKYLKVKLDPPDITCGDPPETFCAMGNPYMCNNECDASTPELAHPPELMFDFEGRHPSTFWQSATWKEYPKPLQVNITLSWSKTIELTDNIVITFESGRPDQMILEKSLDYGRTWQPYQYYATDCLDAFHMDPKSVKDLSQHTVLEIICTEEYSTGYMTNSKIIHFEIKDRFAFFAGPRLRNMASLYGQLDTTKKLRDFFTITDLRIRLLRPATGEIFVDEQHLARYFYAISDVKVHGRCKCNLHATVCVFDNSKLTCECEHNTTGPDCGKCKKNYQGRPWSPGSYLPIPKGTANTCIPSISSIGNPPKFNRIWPNISSLEVSNPKQVAPKLALSTVSSVQVANHKRECYCNPLGSIHDRCNGSGFCECKTGTTGPKCDECLPGNSWHYGCQPNVCDNELLHCQNGGTCHNNVRCLCPAAYTGILCEKLRCEEVGSCGSDSGQGARPQGSPELLLLLLLLLTALLGTASSLAF
;
A
#
# COMPACT_ATOMS: atom_id res chain seq x y z
N MET A 1 17.73 47.42 28.64
CA MET A 1 16.89 46.38 29.28
C MET A 1 15.98 45.64 28.30
N TYR A 2 15.40 46.23 27.29
CA TYR A 2 14.51 45.55 26.33
C TYR A 2 15.26 44.64 25.36
N LEU A 3 16.43 44.98 24.89
CA LEU A 3 17.24 44.18 23.96
C LEU A 3 17.71 42.84 24.58
N SER A 4 18.03 42.82 25.85
CA SER A 4 18.45 41.63 26.59
C SER A 4 17.28 40.62 26.78
N ARG A 5 16.07 41.13 26.97
CA ARG A 5 14.87 40.28 27.08
C ARG A 5 14.45 39.68 25.72
N PHE A 6 14.60 40.45 24.63
CA PHE A 6 14.34 39.94 23.27
C PHE A 6 15.34 38.84 22.88
N LEU A 7 16.63 39.03 23.17
CA LEU A 7 17.65 37.99 22.93
C LEU A 7 17.41 36.73 23.76
N SER A 8 16.96 36.85 25.01
CA SER A 8 16.64 35.71 25.86
C SER A 8 15.41 34.95 25.36
N ILE A 9 14.38 35.63 24.86
CA ILE A 9 13.17 35.02 24.30
C ILE A 9 13.50 34.32 22.96
N HIS A 10 14.33 34.95 22.11
CA HIS A 10 14.79 34.31 20.87
C HIS A 10 15.68 33.10 21.13
N ALA A 11 16.59 33.17 22.12
CA ALA A 11 17.40 32.01 22.52
C ALA A 11 16.54 30.87 23.07
N LEU A 12 15.50 31.17 23.87
CA LEU A 12 14.54 30.18 24.35
C LEU A 12 13.71 29.57 23.20
N TRP A 13 13.32 30.39 22.23
CA TRP A 13 12.59 29.91 21.04
C TRP A 13 13.46 28.99 20.16
N VAL A 14 14.71 29.34 19.95
CA VAL A 14 15.65 28.52 19.18
C VAL A 14 15.99 27.22 19.91
N THR A 15 16.12 27.25 21.24
CA THR A 15 16.35 26.01 22.02
C THR A 15 15.12 25.14 22.11
N VAL A 16 13.91 25.69 22.21
CA VAL A 16 12.66 24.92 22.15
C VAL A 16 12.40 24.38 20.74
N SER A 17 12.74 25.11 19.69
CA SER A 17 12.65 24.62 18.30
C SER A 17 13.68 23.54 17.98
N SER A 18 14.85 23.54 18.63
CA SER A 18 15.85 22.48 18.44
C SER A 18 15.61 21.24 19.28
N VAL A 19 14.73 21.29 20.30
CA VAL A 19 14.35 20.13 21.10
C VAL A 19 13.11 19.43 20.54
N MET A 20 12.30 20.11 19.75
CA MET A 20 11.25 19.50 18.95
C MET A 20 11.79 19.19 17.54
N GLN A 21 12.74 18.27 17.43
CA GLN A 21 12.79 17.48 16.22
C GLN A 21 11.46 16.74 16.18
N PRO A 22 10.61 16.96 15.13
CA PRO A 22 9.53 16.02 14.91
C PRO A 22 10.22 14.67 14.71
N TYR A 23 10.07 13.77 15.67
CA TYR A 23 10.30 12.36 15.35
C TYR A 23 9.53 12.13 14.07
N PRO A 24 10.18 11.73 12.98
CA PRO A 24 9.43 11.26 11.86
C PRO A 24 8.58 10.13 12.41
N LEU A 25 7.27 10.30 12.43
CA LEU A 25 6.30 9.24 12.65
C LEU A 25 6.35 8.32 11.42
N VAL A 26 7.53 7.76 11.18
CA VAL A 26 7.76 6.71 10.21
C VAL A 26 7.38 5.43 10.92
N TRP A 27 6.09 5.15 10.92
CA TRP A 27 5.58 3.86 11.29
C TRP A 27 6.21 2.82 10.35
N GLY A 28 6.94 1.86 10.94
CA GLY A 28 7.54 0.78 10.20
C GLY A 28 8.73 1.20 9.34
N HIS A 29 9.78 1.69 9.94
CA HIS A 29 11.09 1.82 9.29
C HIS A 29 11.65 0.40 9.07
N TYR A 30 11.34 -0.19 7.90
CA TYR A 30 11.81 -1.52 7.50
C TYR A 30 13.05 -1.45 6.60
N ASP A 31 13.86 -0.40 6.76
CA ASP A 31 15.08 -0.16 6.00
C ASP A 31 16.34 -0.81 6.61
N VAL A 32 16.25 -1.32 7.83
CA VAL A 32 17.35 -1.98 8.53
C VAL A 32 17.03 -3.43 8.80
N CYS A 33 17.81 -4.36 8.23
CA CYS A 33 17.60 -5.81 8.41
C CYS A 33 18.18 -6.36 9.71
N LYS A 34 19.14 -5.66 10.32
CA LYS A 34 19.78 -6.06 11.56
C LYS A 34 20.35 -4.86 12.30
N THR A 35 20.33 -4.91 13.63
CA THR A 35 20.95 -3.92 14.50
C THR A 35 21.76 -4.59 15.59
N GLN A 36 22.77 -3.92 16.11
CA GLN A 36 23.52 -4.40 17.26
C GLN A 36 22.80 -3.98 18.54
N ILE A 37 22.48 -4.92 19.39
CA ILE A 37 21.98 -4.70 20.74
C ILE A 37 23.03 -5.12 21.76
N TYR A 38 23.07 -4.43 22.90
CA TYR A 38 23.93 -4.76 24.01
C TYR A 38 23.11 -5.54 25.04
N THR A 39 23.52 -6.77 25.33
CA THR A 39 22.96 -7.61 26.38
C THR A 39 23.99 -7.77 27.51
N GLU A 40 23.58 -8.33 28.63
CA GLU A 40 24.50 -8.66 29.74
C GLU A 40 25.62 -9.60 29.29
N GLU A 41 25.38 -10.42 28.28
CA GLU A 41 26.33 -11.37 27.69
C GLU A 41 27.22 -10.75 26.59
N GLY A 42 27.00 -9.46 26.23
CA GLY A 42 27.79 -8.75 25.24
C GLY A 42 26.96 -8.25 24.06
N LYS A 43 27.63 -7.99 22.92
CA LYS A 43 27.02 -7.50 21.69
C LYS A 43 26.36 -8.64 20.93
N VAL A 44 25.07 -8.53 20.67
CA VAL A 44 24.27 -9.48 19.88
C VAL A 44 23.61 -8.79 18.70
N TRP A 45 23.44 -9.52 17.60
CA TRP A 45 22.67 -9.04 16.46
C TRP A 45 21.19 -9.31 16.66
N ASP A 46 20.39 -8.26 16.59
CA ASP A 46 18.93 -8.33 16.49
C ASP A 46 18.53 -8.22 15.03
N TYR A 47 17.80 -9.20 14.53
CA TYR A 47 17.34 -9.29 13.14
C TYR A 47 15.88 -8.91 13.07
N MET A 48 15.55 -8.06 12.11
CA MET A 48 14.18 -7.56 11.88
C MET A 48 13.82 -7.61 10.40
N ALA A 49 12.53 -7.64 10.10
CA ALA A 49 12.04 -7.54 8.73
C ALA A 49 12.55 -6.25 8.09
N CYS A 50 12.87 -6.30 6.79
CA CYS A 50 13.40 -5.16 6.06
C CYS A 50 12.98 -5.20 4.59
N GLN A 51 12.83 -4.04 3.97
CA GLN A 51 12.41 -3.91 2.58
C GLN A 51 13.12 -2.75 1.90
N PRO A 52 13.31 -2.79 0.57
CA PRO A 52 13.86 -1.68 -0.19
C PRO A 52 12.97 -0.44 -0.13
N GLU A 53 13.57 0.72 -0.26
CA GLU A 53 12.82 1.96 -0.45
C GLU A 53 12.00 1.94 -1.73
N SER A 54 10.93 2.73 -1.75
CA SER A 54 10.13 2.98 -2.94
C SER A 54 10.91 3.85 -3.93
N MET A 55 10.92 3.45 -5.19
CA MET A 55 11.62 4.15 -6.26
C MET A 55 10.77 4.22 -7.53
N ASP A 56 11.19 5.08 -8.45
CA ASP A 56 10.66 5.08 -9.80
C ASP A 56 11.13 3.82 -10.54
N MET A 57 10.16 2.97 -10.88
CA MET A 57 10.40 1.69 -11.52
C MET A 57 10.53 1.80 -13.04
N THR A 58 10.19 2.94 -13.63
CA THR A 58 10.26 3.15 -15.09
C THR A 58 11.69 3.12 -15.63
N LYS A 59 12.68 3.42 -14.78
CA LYS A 59 14.10 3.34 -15.11
C LYS A 59 14.62 1.92 -15.41
N TYR A 60 13.88 0.89 -15.03
CA TYR A 60 14.34 -0.50 -15.07
C TYR A 60 13.43 -1.41 -15.91
N LEU A 61 12.49 -0.84 -16.62
CA LEU A 61 11.53 -1.59 -17.42
C LEU A 61 12.03 -1.86 -18.84
N LYS A 62 11.41 -2.86 -19.46
CA LYS A 62 11.46 -3.13 -20.89
C LYS A 62 10.07 -2.92 -21.45
N VAL A 63 9.97 -2.11 -22.50
CA VAL A 63 8.72 -1.87 -23.24
C VAL A 63 8.63 -2.84 -24.40
N LYS A 64 7.43 -3.37 -24.61
CA LYS A 64 7.07 -4.12 -25.82
C LYS A 64 5.73 -3.63 -26.33
N LEU A 65 5.67 -3.28 -27.58
CA LEU A 65 4.44 -2.96 -28.30
C LEU A 65 3.91 -4.19 -29.03
N ASP A 66 2.62 -4.27 -29.19
CA ASP A 66 1.93 -5.28 -29.97
C ASP A 66 0.68 -4.63 -30.62
N PRO A 67 0.67 -4.48 -31.95
CA PRO A 67 1.69 -4.89 -32.94
C PRO A 67 3.04 -4.15 -32.77
N PRO A 68 4.16 -4.78 -33.17
CA PRO A 68 5.50 -4.17 -32.99
C PRO A 68 5.73 -2.94 -33.89
N ASP A 69 5.05 -2.86 -35.01
CA ASP A 69 5.09 -1.82 -36.04
C ASP A 69 4.05 -0.73 -35.85
N ILE A 70 3.44 -0.66 -34.68
CA ILE A 70 2.32 0.29 -34.43
C ILE A 70 2.78 1.73 -34.21
N THR A 71 4.05 1.98 -33.95
CA THR A 71 4.59 3.33 -33.85
C THR A 71 4.55 4.04 -35.19
N CYS A 72 4.12 5.29 -35.22
CA CYS A 72 4.08 6.07 -36.45
C CYS A 72 5.48 6.31 -37.04
N GLY A 73 5.53 6.69 -38.32
CA GLY A 73 6.73 7.18 -38.98
C GLY A 73 7.43 6.19 -39.90
N ASP A 74 7.02 4.93 -39.98
CA ASP A 74 7.49 3.95 -40.96
C ASP A 74 6.29 3.18 -41.58
N PRO A 75 5.79 3.60 -42.76
CA PRO A 75 6.25 4.77 -43.57
C PRO A 75 5.88 6.13 -42.92
N PRO A 76 6.57 7.21 -43.28
CA PRO A 76 6.25 8.56 -42.83
C PRO A 76 4.77 8.92 -43.06
N GLU A 77 4.15 9.56 -42.05
CA GLU A 77 2.74 9.94 -42.11
C GLU A 77 2.47 11.31 -41.51
N THR A 78 1.35 11.92 -41.92
CA THR A 78 0.87 13.16 -41.31
C THR A 78 -0.24 12.90 -40.33
N PHE A 79 -0.31 13.73 -39.29
CA PHE A 79 -1.35 13.70 -38.29
C PHE A 79 -1.85 15.10 -37.92
N CYS A 80 -3.04 15.16 -37.33
CA CYS A 80 -3.66 16.43 -36.97
C CYS A 80 -3.19 16.92 -35.61
N ALA A 81 -2.99 18.23 -35.45
CA ALA A 81 -2.62 18.84 -34.20
C ALA A 81 -3.70 18.62 -33.12
N MET A 82 -3.30 18.31 -31.89
CA MET A 82 -4.22 18.03 -30.79
C MET A 82 -5.03 19.27 -30.37
N GLY A 83 -4.43 20.45 -30.45
CA GLY A 83 -5.13 21.72 -30.15
C GLY A 83 -6.07 22.21 -31.26
N ASN A 84 -5.89 21.72 -32.50
CA ASN A 84 -6.73 22.05 -33.63
C ASN A 84 -6.84 20.82 -34.56
N PRO A 85 -7.90 20.03 -34.42
CA PRO A 85 -8.05 18.76 -35.13
C PRO A 85 -8.28 18.90 -36.64
N TYR A 86 -8.39 20.12 -37.15
CA TYR A 86 -8.48 20.41 -38.58
C TYR A 86 -7.10 20.78 -39.19
N MET A 87 -6.06 20.90 -38.37
CA MET A 87 -4.71 21.25 -38.79
C MET A 87 -3.86 19.99 -38.82
N CYS A 88 -3.82 19.33 -39.99
CA CYS A 88 -3.19 18.01 -40.18
C CYS A 88 -1.86 18.13 -40.93
N ASN A 89 -0.98 19.00 -40.46
CA ASN A 89 0.33 19.28 -41.07
C ASN A 89 1.52 18.73 -40.26
N ASN A 90 1.25 18.14 -39.09
CA ASN A 90 2.31 17.55 -38.31
C ASN A 90 2.77 16.26 -38.98
N GLU A 91 4.06 16.02 -38.99
CA GLU A 91 4.67 14.85 -39.61
C GLU A 91 5.23 13.93 -38.53
N CYS A 92 5.06 12.63 -38.74
CA CYS A 92 5.76 11.59 -38.01
C CYS A 92 6.63 10.83 -38.99
N ASP A 93 7.95 10.82 -38.74
CA ASP A 93 8.96 10.16 -39.58
C ASP A 93 10.03 9.51 -38.71
N ALA A 94 10.06 8.19 -38.68
CA ALA A 94 11.01 7.43 -37.86
C ALA A 94 12.48 7.60 -38.29
N SER A 95 12.72 8.08 -39.52
CA SER A 95 14.07 8.32 -40.02
C SER A 95 14.65 9.67 -39.58
N THR A 96 13.78 10.59 -39.13
CA THR A 96 14.16 11.94 -38.70
C THR A 96 14.03 12.06 -37.20
N PRO A 97 15.12 12.21 -36.43
CA PRO A 97 15.04 12.18 -34.95
C PRO A 97 14.08 13.21 -34.32
N GLU A 98 13.95 14.38 -34.95
CA GLU A 98 13.06 15.47 -34.48
C GLU A 98 11.58 15.18 -34.73
N LEU A 99 11.25 14.27 -35.65
CA LEU A 99 9.88 13.87 -36.03
C LEU A 99 9.53 12.46 -35.57
N ALA A 100 10.48 11.76 -34.95
CA ALA A 100 10.28 10.41 -34.46
C ALA A 100 9.62 10.40 -33.07
N HIS A 101 8.68 9.49 -32.88
CA HIS A 101 7.93 9.32 -31.61
C HIS A 101 8.06 7.89 -31.07
N PRO A 102 9.28 7.42 -30.75
CA PRO A 102 9.53 6.05 -30.28
C PRO A 102 9.01 5.81 -28.85
N PRO A 103 8.80 4.55 -28.43
CA PRO A 103 8.18 4.22 -27.12
C PRO A 103 9.01 4.64 -25.91
N GLU A 104 10.30 4.89 -26.05
CA GLU A 104 11.18 5.39 -24.99
C GLU A 104 10.78 6.77 -24.49
N LEU A 105 10.12 7.57 -25.33
CA LEU A 105 9.61 8.91 -24.97
C LEU A 105 8.47 8.89 -23.95
N MET A 106 7.90 7.71 -23.62
CA MET A 106 6.95 7.56 -22.52
C MET A 106 7.64 7.57 -21.14
N PHE A 107 8.97 7.50 -21.08
CA PHE A 107 9.73 7.30 -19.85
C PHE A 107 10.94 8.23 -19.76
N ASP A 108 11.01 9.23 -20.61
CA ASP A 108 12.07 10.22 -20.57
C ASP A 108 11.78 11.28 -19.47
N PHE A 109 12.67 12.25 -19.35
CA PHE A 109 12.63 13.21 -18.25
C PHE A 109 11.36 14.08 -18.26
N GLU A 110 10.65 14.12 -17.13
CA GLU A 110 9.51 15.00 -16.90
C GLU A 110 9.86 16.50 -17.02
N GLY A 111 8.91 17.28 -17.52
CA GLY A 111 8.99 18.74 -17.53
C GLY A 111 9.72 19.34 -18.73
N ARG A 112 9.95 18.57 -19.77
CA ARG A 112 10.40 19.13 -21.06
C ARG A 112 9.29 19.95 -21.72
N HIS A 113 9.68 21.05 -22.30
CA HIS A 113 8.81 21.86 -23.16
C HIS A 113 9.50 22.11 -24.50
N PRO A 114 8.89 21.67 -25.63
CA PRO A 114 7.65 20.91 -25.75
C PRO A 114 7.76 19.51 -25.15
N SER A 115 6.62 18.94 -24.72
CA SER A 115 6.56 17.57 -24.19
C SER A 115 6.91 16.57 -25.28
N THR A 116 7.76 15.60 -24.93
CA THR A 116 8.05 14.43 -25.74
C THR A 116 6.96 13.37 -25.54
N PHE A 117 6.66 12.57 -26.55
CA PHE A 117 5.63 11.55 -26.47
C PHE A 117 5.85 10.42 -27.47
N TRP A 118 5.43 9.22 -27.12
CA TRP A 118 5.24 8.14 -28.07
C TRP A 118 3.92 8.33 -28.81
N GLN A 119 3.91 8.01 -30.10
CA GLN A 119 2.70 8.05 -30.92
C GLN A 119 2.52 6.77 -31.73
N SER A 120 1.27 6.27 -31.74
CA SER A 120 0.87 5.19 -32.64
C SER A 120 0.65 5.71 -34.06
N ALA A 121 0.62 4.80 -35.03
CA ALA A 121 0.08 5.11 -36.35
C ALA A 121 -1.35 5.66 -36.22
N THR A 122 -1.76 6.48 -37.18
CA THR A 122 -3.12 7.04 -37.26
C THR A 122 -4.12 5.95 -37.67
N TRP A 123 -5.41 6.13 -37.35
CA TRP A 123 -6.48 5.12 -37.58
C TRP A 123 -6.91 5.03 -39.05
N LYS A 124 -5.96 4.89 -39.96
CA LYS A 124 -6.23 4.86 -41.43
C LYS A 124 -7.05 3.65 -41.89
N GLU A 125 -6.98 2.53 -41.14
CA GLU A 125 -7.65 1.27 -41.47
C GLU A 125 -9.11 1.18 -40.96
N TYR A 126 -9.71 2.32 -40.56
CA TYR A 126 -11.10 2.31 -40.14
C TYR A 126 -11.99 1.61 -41.21
N PRO A 127 -12.98 0.77 -40.85
CA PRO A 127 -13.50 0.51 -39.51
C PRO A 127 -12.76 -0.57 -38.68
N LYS A 128 -11.62 -1.11 -39.16
CA LYS A 128 -10.83 -2.05 -38.36
C LYS A 128 -10.34 -1.34 -37.08
N PRO A 129 -10.55 -1.94 -35.89
CA PRO A 129 -10.17 -1.29 -34.64
C PRO A 129 -8.66 -1.00 -34.57
N LEU A 130 -8.28 0.21 -34.14
CA LEU A 130 -6.92 0.54 -33.79
C LEU A 130 -6.66 0.07 -32.35
N GLN A 131 -6.09 -1.12 -32.20
CA GLN A 131 -5.79 -1.72 -30.91
C GLN A 131 -4.29 -1.84 -30.69
N VAL A 132 -3.84 -1.42 -29.51
CA VAL A 132 -2.42 -1.45 -29.13
C VAL A 132 -2.29 -2.02 -27.71
N ASN A 133 -1.36 -2.97 -27.55
CA ASN A 133 -0.97 -3.47 -26.25
C ASN A 133 0.45 -2.95 -25.93
N ILE A 134 0.58 -2.14 -24.90
CA ILE A 134 1.86 -1.67 -24.38
C ILE A 134 2.18 -2.51 -23.15
N THR A 135 3.22 -3.34 -23.24
CA THR A 135 3.64 -4.22 -22.15
C THR A 135 4.90 -3.68 -21.49
N LEU A 136 4.84 -3.44 -20.19
CA LEU A 136 5.94 -3.00 -19.34
C LEU A 136 6.41 -4.17 -18.49
N SER A 137 7.68 -4.58 -18.66
CA SER A 137 8.24 -5.77 -17.99
C SER A 137 9.49 -5.40 -17.21
N TRP A 138 9.56 -5.84 -15.95
CA TRP A 138 10.71 -5.61 -15.08
C TRP A 138 11.61 -6.82 -14.91
N SER A 139 11.20 -8.00 -15.38
CA SER A 139 11.85 -9.29 -15.08
C SER A 139 12.06 -9.53 -13.57
N LYS A 140 11.25 -8.89 -12.76
CA LYS A 140 11.28 -8.87 -11.29
C LYS A 140 9.89 -8.71 -10.74
N THR A 141 9.64 -9.31 -9.59
CA THR A 141 8.42 -9.04 -8.84
C THR A 141 8.53 -7.71 -8.11
N ILE A 142 7.55 -6.84 -8.29
CA ILE A 142 7.48 -5.48 -7.76
C ILE A 142 6.25 -5.33 -6.90
N GLU A 143 6.38 -4.60 -5.80
CA GLU A 143 5.27 -4.14 -4.97
C GLU A 143 4.99 -2.67 -5.26
N LEU A 144 3.79 -2.38 -5.73
CA LEU A 144 3.35 -1.00 -6.00
C LEU A 144 3.16 -0.23 -4.69
N THR A 145 3.67 1.00 -4.66
CA THR A 145 3.65 1.86 -3.47
C THR A 145 2.93 3.18 -3.70
N ASP A 146 2.73 3.55 -4.95
CA ASP A 146 2.06 4.78 -5.37
C ASP A 146 1.13 4.51 -6.54
N ASN A 147 0.31 5.49 -6.89
CA ASN A 147 -0.59 5.44 -8.03
C ASN A 147 0.20 5.23 -9.34
N ILE A 148 -0.36 4.41 -10.23
CA ILE A 148 0.12 4.36 -11.61
C ILE A 148 -0.54 5.54 -12.33
N VAL A 149 0.25 6.33 -13.04
CA VAL A 149 -0.20 7.53 -13.74
C VAL A 149 0.19 7.40 -15.20
N ILE A 150 -0.77 7.60 -16.10
CA ILE A 150 -0.57 7.61 -17.55
C ILE A 150 -1.02 8.95 -18.07
N THR A 151 -0.12 9.70 -18.69
CA THR A 151 -0.39 11.02 -19.28
C THR A 151 -0.47 10.90 -20.79
N PHE A 152 -1.64 11.17 -21.33
CA PHE A 152 -1.88 11.18 -22.77
C PHE A 152 -1.63 12.57 -23.35
N GLU A 153 -0.90 12.64 -24.45
CA GLU A 153 -0.78 13.85 -25.25
C GLU A 153 -1.94 13.97 -26.23
N SER A 154 -2.42 12.87 -26.81
CA SER A 154 -3.74 12.80 -27.47
C SER A 154 -4.87 12.90 -26.44
N GLY A 155 -6.10 12.92 -26.86
CA GLY A 155 -7.22 12.68 -25.93
C GLY A 155 -7.06 11.33 -25.22
N ARG A 156 -7.65 11.19 -24.03
CA ARG A 156 -7.72 9.89 -23.36
C ARG A 156 -8.52 8.91 -24.23
N PRO A 157 -8.11 7.63 -24.29
CA PRO A 157 -8.79 6.66 -25.12
C PRO A 157 -10.26 6.47 -24.67
N ASP A 158 -11.16 6.29 -25.64
CA ASP A 158 -12.57 5.99 -25.36
C ASP A 158 -12.72 4.66 -24.61
N GLN A 159 -11.81 3.70 -24.89
CA GLN A 159 -11.80 2.39 -24.23
C GLN A 159 -10.38 1.93 -23.99
N MET A 160 -10.07 1.56 -22.74
CA MET A 160 -8.76 1.06 -22.32
C MET A 160 -8.91 0.05 -21.17
N ILE A 161 -8.01 -0.91 -21.12
CA ILE A 161 -7.90 -1.85 -20.01
C ILE A 161 -6.48 -1.79 -19.46
N LEU A 162 -6.35 -1.64 -18.15
CA LEU A 162 -5.11 -1.90 -17.45
C LEU A 162 -5.10 -3.34 -16.97
N GLU A 163 -4.06 -4.10 -17.30
CA GLU A 163 -3.90 -5.49 -16.93
C GLU A 163 -2.57 -5.70 -16.23
N LYS A 164 -2.50 -6.70 -15.37
CA LYS A 164 -1.25 -7.11 -14.70
C LYS A 164 -0.95 -8.58 -14.86
N SER A 165 0.31 -8.92 -14.70
CA SER A 165 0.79 -10.28 -14.58
C SER A 165 1.51 -10.49 -13.24
N LEU A 166 1.45 -11.73 -12.72
CA LEU A 166 2.20 -12.18 -11.54
C LEU A 166 3.22 -13.28 -11.89
N ASP A 167 3.30 -13.65 -13.16
CA ASP A 167 4.06 -14.80 -13.66
C ASP A 167 4.90 -14.48 -14.92
N TYR A 168 5.41 -13.25 -14.96
CA TYR A 168 6.29 -12.76 -16.03
C TYR A 168 5.62 -12.80 -17.41
N GLY A 169 4.39 -12.30 -17.50
CA GLY A 169 3.64 -12.14 -18.74
C GLY A 169 3.03 -13.43 -19.30
N ARG A 170 3.03 -14.56 -18.57
CA ARG A 170 2.42 -15.81 -19.01
C ARG A 170 0.90 -15.76 -18.93
N THR A 171 0.37 -15.23 -17.83
CA THR A 171 -1.05 -15.00 -17.65
C THR A 171 -1.32 -13.55 -17.30
N TRP A 172 -2.48 -13.05 -17.75
CA TRP A 172 -2.89 -11.67 -17.55
C TRP A 172 -4.23 -11.62 -16.83
N GLN A 173 -4.34 -10.65 -15.94
CA GLN A 173 -5.55 -10.39 -15.17
C GLN A 173 -5.94 -8.94 -15.36
N PRO A 174 -7.22 -8.64 -15.63
CA PRO A 174 -7.69 -7.24 -15.61
C PRO A 174 -7.38 -6.61 -14.26
N TYR A 175 -6.97 -5.36 -14.29
CA TYR A 175 -6.67 -4.58 -13.10
C TYR A 175 -7.70 -3.46 -12.92
N GLN A 176 -8.01 -2.76 -14.01
CA GLN A 176 -9.08 -1.78 -14.09
C GLN A 176 -9.50 -1.55 -15.54
N TYR A 177 -10.77 -1.23 -15.75
CA TYR A 177 -11.34 -0.84 -17.02
C TYR A 177 -11.59 0.68 -17.03
N TYR A 178 -11.39 1.29 -18.17
CA TYR A 178 -11.62 2.72 -18.41
C TYR A 178 -12.40 2.87 -19.69
N ALA A 179 -13.54 3.57 -19.65
CA ALA A 179 -14.35 3.82 -20.82
C ALA A 179 -15.06 5.17 -20.71
N THR A 180 -15.51 5.69 -21.86
CA THR A 180 -16.44 6.84 -21.90
C THR A 180 -17.83 6.40 -21.42
N ASP A 181 -18.21 5.16 -21.74
CA ASP A 181 -19.41 4.47 -21.27
C ASP A 181 -19.02 3.03 -20.91
N CYS A 182 -19.02 2.72 -19.62
CA CYS A 182 -18.64 1.42 -19.09
C CYS A 182 -19.65 0.33 -19.42
N LEU A 183 -20.94 0.69 -19.50
CA LEU A 183 -22.00 -0.25 -19.78
C LEU A 183 -21.95 -0.72 -21.23
N ASP A 184 -21.77 0.23 -22.15
CA ASP A 184 -21.65 -0.07 -23.58
C ASP A 184 -20.34 -0.83 -23.90
N ALA A 185 -19.21 -0.37 -23.35
CA ALA A 185 -17.91 -0.92 -23.69
C ALA A 185 -17.62 -2.28 -23.07
N PHE A 186 -18.02 -2.51 -21.81
CA PHE A 186 -17.59 -3.67 -21.01
C PHE A 186 -18.73 -4.38 -20.27
N HIS A 187 -19.97 -3.92 -20.44
CA HIS A 187 -21.16 -4.43 -19.73
C HIS A 187 -21.00 -4.37 -18.20
N MET A 188 -20.37 -3.33 -17.72
CA MET A 188 -20.10 -3.08 -16.30
C MET A 188 -20.73 -1.75 -15.87
N ASP A 189 -21.28 -1.72 -14.66
CA ASP A 189 -21.72 -0.46 -14.04
C ASP A 189 -20.52 0.44 -13.74
N PRO A 190 -20.60 1.75 -14.02
CA PRO A 190 -19.52 2.67 -13.70
C PRO A 190 -19.33 2.78 -12.18
N LYS A 191 -18.09 2.68 -11.74
CA LYS A 191 -17.69 2.84 -10.33
C LYS A 191 -16.40 3.62 -10.23
N SER A 192 -16.26 4.40 -9.16
CA SER A 192 -15.01 5.03 -8.77
C SER A 192 -14.40 4.33 -7.55
N VAL A 193 -13.12 4.60 -7.27
CA VAL A 193 -12.47 4.06 -6.07
C VAL A 193 -13.15 4.55 -4.79
N LYS A 194 -13.81 5.72 -4.83
CA LYS A 194 -14.57 6.28 -3.69
C LYS A 194 -15.79 5.44 -3.31
N ASP A 195 -16.33 4.66 -4.26
CA ASP A 195 -17.49 3.79 -4.07
C ASP A 195 -17.10 2.43 -3.45
N LEU A 196 -15.81 2.16 -3.31
CA LEU A 196 -15.29 0.95 -2.71
C LEU A 196 -15.33 1.01 -1.17
N SER A 197 -15.25 -0.14 -0.57
CA SER A 197 -15.13 -0.34 0.87
C SER A 197 -13.91 -1.21 1.19
N GLN A 198 -13.56 -1.35 2.45
CA GLN A 198 -12.48 -2.24 2.89
C GLN A 198 -12.67 -3.71 2.41
N HIS A 199 -13.91 -4.15 2.23
CA HIS A 199 -14.22 -5.51 1.77
C HIS A 199 -14.17 -5.65 0.24
N THR A 200 -14.38 -4.55 -0.50
CA THR A 200 -14.43 -4.52 -1.96
C THR A 200 -13.20 -3.85 -2.59
N VAL A 201 -12.19 -3.52 -1.77
CA VAL A 201 -10.97 -2.82 -2.22
C VAL A 201 -10.22 -3.53 -3.36
N LEU A 202 -10.40 -4.83 -3.52
CA LEU A 202 -9.80 -5.64 -4.58
C LEU A 202 -10.73 -5.83 -5.80
N GLU A 203 -11.89 -5.19 -5.80
CA GLU A 203 -12.83 -5.26 -6.92
C GLU A 203 -12.23 -4.62 -8.17
N ILE A 204 -12.43 -5.28 -9.30
CA ILE A 204 -12.07 -4.75 -10.61
C ILE A 204 -13.23 -3.89 -11.05
N ILE A 205 -13.00 -2.60 -11.19
CA ILE A 205 -14.00 -1.59 -11.52
C ILE A 205 -13.82 -1.09 -12.94
N CYS A 206 -14.88 -0.55 -13.53
CA CYS A 206 -14.85 0.27 -14.71
C CYS A 206 -15.13 1.72 -14.33
N THR A 207 -14.27 2.66 -14.73
CA THR A 207 -14.43 4.07 -14.42
C THR A 207 -14.57 4.92 -15.69
N GLU A 208 -15.54 5.84 -15.67
CA GLU A 208 -15.77 6.85 -16.68
C GLU A 208 -15.07 8.17 -16.32
N GLU A 209 -14.64 8.34 -15.07
CA GLU A 209 -14.06 9.58 -14.55
C GLU A 209 -12.85 10.06 -15.36
N TYR A 210 -12.07 9.13 -15.91
CA TYR A 210 -10.83 9.40 -16.65
C TYR A 210 -10.97 9.29 -18.17
N SER A 211 -12.14 8.91 -18.69
CA SER A 211 -12.36 8.67 -20.13
C SER A 211 -13.38 9.65 -20.70
N THR A 212 -13.26 10.92 -20.39
CA THR A 212 -14.12 11.96 -20.91
C THR A 212 -13.57 12.53 -22.22
N GLY A 213 -14.36 12.59 -23.25
CA GLY A 213 -14.12 12.99 -24.64
C GLY A 213 -12.91 13.88 -25.00
N TYR A 214 -12.69 14.02 -26.28
CA TYR A 214 -11.54 14.63 -26.96
C TYR A 214 -11.05 16.00 -26.42
N MET A 215 -11.91 16.80 -25.81
CA MET A 215 -11.65 18.21 -25.47
C MET A 215 -11.56 18.50 -23.97
N THR A 216 -11.43 17.51 -23.12
CA THR A 216 -11.30 17.78 -21.69
C THR A 216 -9.87 18.11 -21.27
N ASN A 217 -9.74 19.08 -20.37
CA ASN A 217 -8.46 19.59 -19.85
C ASN A 217 -7.63 18.57 -19.08
N SER A 218 -8.17 17.39 -18.80
CA SER A 218 -7.44 16.34 -18.07
C SER A 218 -6.99 15.25 -19.02
N LYS A 219 -5.69 15.20 -19.28
CA LYS A 219 -5.03 14.20 -20.13
C LYS A 219 -4.51 12.99 -19.32
N ILE A 220 -4.82 12.93 -18.03
CA ILE A 220 -4.19 12.00 -17.09
C ILE A 220 -5.17 10.91 -16.68
N ILE A 221 -4.72 9.68 -16.71
CA ILE A 221 -5.40 8.52 -16.14
C ILE A 221 -4.63 8.06 -14.90
N HIS A 222 -5.37 7.80 -13.82
CA HIS A 222 -4.82 7.24 -12.58
C HIS A 222 -5.34 5.83 -12.35
N PHE A 223 -4.48 4.97 -11.81
CA PHE A 223 -4.87 3.79 -11.09
C PHE A 223 -4.51 4.00 -9.61
N GLU A 224 -5.52 4.07 -8.76
CA GLU A 224 -5.43 4.66 -7.43
C GLU A 224 -4.97 3.63 -6.38
N ILE A 225 -3.67 3.48 -6.20
CA ILE A 225 -3.08 2.63 -5.15
C ILE A 225 -3.22 3.27 -3.76
N LYS A 226 -2.93 4.58 -3.64
CA LYS A 226 -3.00 5.28 -2.35
C LYS A 226 -4.40 5.32 -1.77
N ASP A 227 -5.41 5.52 -2.61
CA ASP A 227 -6.80 5.53 -2.16
C ASP A 227 -7.23 4.15 -1.67
N ARG A 228 -6.77 3.08 -2.34
CA ARG A 228 -6.99 1.70 -1.89
C ARG A 228 -6.27 1.40 -0.57
N PHE A 229 -5.07 1.92 -0.35
CA PHE A 229 -4.39 1.85 0.95
C PHE A 229 -5.13 2.61 2.04
N ALA A 230 -5.79 3.72 1.69
CA ALA A 230 -6.52 4.56 2.63
C ALA A 230 -7.70 3.84 3.30
N PHE A 231 -8.27 2.80 2.70
CA PHE A 231 -9.28 1.96 3.35
C PHE A 231 -8.77 1.21 4.59
N PHE A 232 -7.46 1.00 4.69
CA PHE A 232 -6.82 0.35 5.84
C PHE A 232 -6.11 1.35 6.75
N ALA A 233 -5.40 2.31 6.16
CA ALA A 233 -4.49 3.20 6.88
C ALA A 233 -5.07 4.61 7.10
N GLY A 234 -6.31 4.86 6.66
CA GLY A 234 -6.96 6.17 6.67
C GLY A 234 -6.48 7.09 5.54
N PRO A 235 -7.21 8.20 5.26
CA PRO A 235 -6.98 9.05 4.08
C PRO A 235 -5.61 9.75 4.06
N ARG A 236 -4.94 9.86 5.21
CA ARG A 236 -3.58 10.39 5.33
C ARG A 236 -2.52 9.32 5.52
N LEU A 237 -2.87 8.05 5.33
CA LEU A 237 -2.01 6.87 5.52
C LEU A 237 -1.28 6.86 6.88
N ARG A 238 -1.93 7.33 7.94
CA ARG A 238 -1.32 7.42 9.27
C ARG A 238 -1.34 6.10 10.02
N ASN A 239 -2.37 5.28 9.83
CA ASN A 239 -2.49 3.96 10.47
C ASN A 239 -1.98 2.85 9.56
N MET A 240 -0.69 2.87 9.21
CA MET A 240 -0.06 1.82 8.41
C MET A 240 -0.05 0.45 9.10
N ALA A 241 -0.22 0.42 10.43
CA ALA A 241 -0.31 -0.82 11.20
C ALA A 241 -1.46 -1.72 10.72
N SER A 242 -2.63 -1.13 10.44
CA SER A 242 -3.79 -1.85 9.91
C SER A 242 -3.51 -2.43 8.52
N LEU A 243 -2.91 -1.64 7.63
CA LEU A 243 -2.53 -2.10 6.29
C LEU A 243 -1.51 -3.25 6.36
N TYR A 244 -0.46 -3.10 7.16
CA TYR A 244 0.58 -4.12 7.31
C TYR A 244 0.06 -5.42 7.92
N GLY A 245 -0.85 -5.34 8.91
CA GLY A 245 -1.51 -6.51 9.47
C GLY A 245 -2.34 -7.27 8.41
N GLN A 246 -3.05 -6.55 7.56
CA GLN A 246 -3.80 -7.15 6.44
C GLN A 246 -2.86 -7.73 5.36
N LEU A 247 -1.77 -7.04 5.04
CA LEU A 247 -0.77 -7.55 4.09
C LEU A 247 -0.11 -8.84 4.59
N ASP A 248 0.16 -8.97 5.89
CA ASP A 248 0.72 -10.21 6.46
C ASP A 248 -0.25 -11.39 6.38
N THR A 249 -1.53 -11.14 6.63
CA THR A 249 -2.54 -12.21 6.76
C THR A 249 -3.22 -12.58 5.44
N THR A 250 -3.39 -11.62 4.52
CA THR A 250 -4.21 -11.78 3.32
C THR A 250 -3.37 -11.86 2.05
N LYS A 251 -3.17 -13.09 1.53
CA LYS A 251 -2.42 -13.31 0.29
C LYS A 251 -3.03 -12.55 -0.90
N LYS A 252 -4.36 -12.55 -1.06
CA LYS A 252 -5.03 -11.85 -2.17
C LYS A 252 -4.72 -10.34 -2.16
N LEU A 253 -4.61 -9.73 -0.98
CA LEU A 253 -4.26 -8.32 -0.85
C LEU A 253 -2.81 -8.07 -1.27
N ARG A 254 -1.87 -8.91 -0.83
CA ARG A 254 -0.46 -8.82 -1.28
C ARG A 254 -0.36 -8.97 -2.79
N ASP A 255 -1.02 -10.00 -3.34
CA ASP A 255 -0.99 -10.28 -4.77
C ASP A 255 -1.63 -9.15 -5.58
N PHE A 256 -2.62 -8.43 -5.00
CA PHE A 256 -3.24 -7.28 -5.66
C PHE A 256 -2.24 -6.16 -5.92
N PHE A 257 -1.43 -5.79 -4.94
CA PHE A 257 -0.41 -4.75 -5.07
C PHE A 257 0.93 -5.24 -5.63
N THR A 258 1.02 -6.49 -6.03
CA THR A 258 2.21 -7.11 -6.60
C THR A 258 2.04 -7.27 -8.11
N ILE A 259 3.10 -6.97 -8.88
CA ILE A 259 3.16 -7.16 -10.32
C ILE A 259 4.52 -7.71 -10.73
N THR A 260 4.57 -8.42 -11.84
CA THR A 260 5.80 -8.71 -12.59
C THR A 260 5.84 -7.94 -13.91
N ASP A 261 4.66 -7.73 -14.48
CA ASP A 261 4.44 -6.99 -15.72
C ASP A 261 3.11 -6.23 -15.64
N LEU A 262 3.05 -5.12 -16.33
CA LEU A 262 1.86 -4.29 -16.53
C LEU A 262 1.57 -4.20 -18.01
N ARG A 263 0.29 -4.27 -18.41
CA ARG A 263 -0.11 -4.11 -19.80
C ARG A 263 -1.20 -3.06 -19.92
N ILE A 264 -0.96 -2.07 -20.74
CA ILE A 264 -1.92 -1.04 -21.12
C ILE A 264 -2.51 -1.49 -22.46
N ARG A 265 -3.80 -1.86 -22.47
CA ARG A 265 -4.51 -2.23 -23.69
C ARG A 265 -5.34 -1.07 -24.14
N LEU A 266 -4.95 -0.43 -25.22
CA LEU A 266 -5.66 0.64 -25.88
C LEU A 266 -6.59 0.02 -26.92
N LEU A 267 -7.90 0.17 -26.77
CA LEU A 267 -8.89 -0.52 -27.58
C LEU A 267 -9.57 0.41 -28.59
N ARG A 268 -9.80 1.66 -28.21
CA ARG A 268 -10.39 2.68 -29.06
C ARG A 268 -9.79 4.05 -28.75
N PRO A 269 -9.25 4.77 -29.74
CA PRO A 269 -8.72 6.12 -29.51
C PRO A 269 -9.86 7.10 -29.17
N ALA A 270 -9.49 8.23 -28.58
CA ALA A 270 -10.44 9.31 -28.33
C ALA A 270 -11.06 9.81 -29.64
N THR A 271 -12.37 9.71 -29.78
CA THR A 271 -13.07 10.20 -30.97
C THR A 271 -13.67 11.57 -30.75
N GLY A 272 -13.99 11.92 -29.50
CA GLY A 272 -14.59 13.21 -29.12
C GLY A 272 -16.03 13.42 -29.60
N GLU A 273 -16.52 12.54 -30.45
CA GLU A 273 -17.83 12.56 -31.04
C GLU A 273 -18.42 11.14 -31.05
N ILE A 274 -19.74 11.03 -31.21
CA ILE A 274 -20.43 9.75 -31.27
C ILE A 274 -19.99 8.94 -32.49
N PHE A 275 -19.66 9.64 -33.59
CA PHE A 275 -19.27 9.03 -34.86
C PHE A 275 -17.84 9.40 -35.23
N VAL A 276 -17.14 8.45 -35.85
CA VAL A 276 -15.79 8.65 -36.39
C VAL A 276 -15.91 9.46 -37.68
N ASP A 277 -15.13 10.54 -37.81
CA ASP A 277 -15.02 11.33 -39.02
C ASP A 277 -14.13 10.57 -40.03
N GLU A 278 -14.75 9.84 -40.93
CA GLU A 278 -14.07 9.03 -41.95
C GLU A 278 -13.23 9.83 -42.95
N GLN A 279 -13.51 11.15 -43.07
CA GLN A 279 -12.74 12.00 -43.98
C GLN A 279 -11.44 12.50 -43.39
N HIS A 280 -11.31 12.46 -42.04
CA HIS A 280 -10.17 12.99 -41.32
C HIS A 280 -9.60 11.96 -40.31
N LEU A 281 -9.31 10.73 -40.75
CA LEU A 281 -8.81 9.66 -39.91
C LEU A 281 -7.45 9.95 -39.28
N ALA A 282 -6.67 10.88 -39.82
CA ALA A 282 -5.41 11.37 -39.24
C ALA A 282 -5.57 12.12 -37.92
N ARG A 283 -6.82 12.33 -37.44
CA ARG A 283 -7.16 12.89 -36.11
C ARG A 283 -7.07 11.84 -35.01
N TYR A 284 -7.19 10.56 -35.34
CA TYR A 284 -7.35 9.49 -34.37
C TYR A 284 -6.08 8.64 -34.27
N PHE A 285 -5.42 8.75 -33.15
CA PHE A 285 -4.21 8.01 -32.77
C PHE A 285 -4.05 8.02 -31.25
N TYR A 286 -3.13 7.21 -30.76
CA TYR A 286 -2.72 7.26 -29.35
C TYR A 286 -1.41 8.01 -29.24
N ALA A 287 -1.29 8.91 -28.27
CA ALA A 287 -0.05 9.55 -27.93
C ALA A 287 0.09 9.63 -26.40
N ILE A 288 1.18 9.11 -25.86
CA ILE A 288 1.46 9.05 -24.43
C ILE A 288 2.76 9.78 -24.16
N SER A 289 2.70 10.83 -23.32
CA SER A 289 3.87 11.62 -22.95
C SER A 289 4.58 11.09 -21.72
N ASP A 290 3.86 10.40 -20.80
CA ASP A 290 4.48 9.95 -19.57
C ASP A 290 3.73 8.78 -18.95
N VAL A 291 4.47 7.81 -18.39
CA VAL A 291 3.94 6.71 -17.60
C VAL A 291 4.76 6.59 -16.32
N LYS A 292 4.11 6.81 -15.18
CA LYS A 292 4.74 6.73 -13.85
C LYS A 292 4.34 5.46 -13.12
N VAL A 293 5.34 4.71 -12.68
CA VAL A 293 5.15 3.52 -11.86
C VAL A 293 6.12 3.57 -10.69
N HIS A 294 5.62 3.84 -9.49
CA HIS A 294 6.41 3.81 -8.27
C HIS A 294 6.18 2.52 -7.50
N GLY A 295 7.25 1.93 -7.07
CA GLY A 295 7.21 0.66 -6.36
C GLY A 295 8.53 0.30 -5.72
N ARG A 296 8.61 -0.90 -5.23
CA ARG A 296 9.83 -1.49 -4.68
C ARG A 296 9.99 -2.92 -5.16
N CYS A 297 11.22 -3.41 -5.19
CA CYS A 297 11.46 -4.83 -5.40
C CYS A 297 10.80 -5.65 -4.29
N LYS A 298 10.07 -6.69 -4.63
CA LYS A 298 9.61 -7.67 -3.66
C LYS A 298 10.79 -8.54 -3.23
N CYS A 299 11.27 -8.30 -2.02
CA CYS A 299 12.38 -9.04 -1.42
C CYS A 299 11.93 -9.91 -0.23
N ASN A 300 10.61 -10.13 -0.08
CA ASN A 300 9.99 -10.93 0.98
C ASN A 300 10.39 -10.51 2.41
N LEU A 301 10.68 -9.22 2.60
CA LEU A 301 11.13 -8.62 3.86
C LEU A 301 12.50 -9.15 4.34
N HIS A 302 13.38 -9.52 3.39
CA HIS A 302 14.72 -10.04 3.66
C HIS A 302 15.84 -9.21 3.01
N ALA A 303 15.58 -8.01 2.52
CA ALA A 303 16.60 -7.13 1.95
C ALA A 303 16.17 -5.67 2.02
N THR A 304 17.13 -4.77 2.24
CA THR A 304 16.95 -3.31 2.13
C THR A 304 17.35 -2.75 0.78
N VAL A 305 18.14 -3.49 0.03
CA VAL A 305 18.71 -3.03 -1.24
C VAL A 305 18.27 -3.94 -2.37
N CYS A 306 17.87 -3.31 -3.48
CA CYS A 306 17.63 -3.96 -4.76
C CYS A 306 18.56 -3.33 -5.78
N VAL A 307 19.44 -4.12 -6.37
CA VAL A 307 20.43 -3.69 -7.35
C VAL A 307 20.02 -4.08 -8.76
N PHE A 308 20.38 -3.25 -9.72
CA PHE A 308 20.22 -3.56 -11.14
C PHE A 308 21.56 -4.09 -11.66
N ASP A 309 21.66 -5.41 -11.81
CA ASP A 309 22.84 -6.10 -12.31
C ASP A 309 22.49 -6.98 -13.50
N ASN A 310 23.36 -7.02 -14.51
CA ASN A 310 23.16 -7.81 -15.74
C ASN A 310 21.77 -7.63 -16.36
N SER A 311 21.27 -6.39 -16.43
CA SER A 311 19.93 -6.04 -16.95
C SER A 311 18.77 -6.67 -16.19
N LYS A 312 18.95 -7.00 -14.91
CA LYS A 312 17.92 -7.55 -14.01
C LYS A 312 18.00 -6.92 -12.62
N LEU A 313 16.84 -6.69 -12.04
CA LEU A 313 16.73 -6.30 -10.64
C LEU A 313 16.90 -7.53 -9.74
N THR A 314 17.74 -7.43 -8.72
CA THR A 314 18.01 -8.52 -7.76
C THR A 314 18.11 -7.95 -6.35
N CYS A 315 17.48 -8.62 -5.38
CA CYS A 315 17.58 -8.24 -3.98
C CYS A 315 18.95 -8.66 -3.39
N GLU A 316 19.59 -7.78 -2.64
CA GLU A 316 20.75 -8.14 -1.79
C GLU A 316 20.27 -8.84 -0.52
N CYS A 317 20.17 -10.17 -0.57
CA CYS A 317 19.50 -10.95 0.45
C CYS A 317 20.27 -11.02 1.77
N GLU A 318 19.61 -10.60 2.83
CA GLU A 318 19.99 -10.77 4.24
C GLU A 318 19.32 -12.03 4.86
N HIS A 319 19.35 -12.17 6.19
CA HIS A 319 18.65 -13.22 6.95
C HIS A 319 18.98 -14.65 6.52
N ASN A 320 20.21 -14.85 5.97
CA ASN A 320 20.66 -16.14 5.41
C ASN A 320 19.78 -16.68 4.28
N THR A 321 19.10 -15.77 3.55
CA THR A 321 18.29 -16.08 2.39
C THR A 321 19.05 -15.88 1.08
N THR A 322 18.52 -16.40 -0.03
CA THR A 322 19.11 -16.32 -1.36
C THR A 322 18.03 -16.36 -2.45
N GLY A 323 18.43 -16.08 -3.67
CA GLY A 323 17.57 -16.02 -4.85
C GLY A 323 17.22 -14.58 -5.22
N PRO A 324 16.64 -14.32 -6.41
CA PRO A 324 16.36 -12.96 -6.87
C PRO A 324 15.40 -12.18 -5.96
N ASP A 325 14.49 -12.88 -5.29
CA ASP A 325 13.50 -12.32 -4.35
C ASP A 325 13.75 -12.75 -2.90
N CYS A 326 14.94 -13.25 -2.57
CA CYS A 326 15.26 -13.84 -1.26
C CYS A 326 14.29 -14.97 -0.85
N GLY A 327 13.75 -15.69 -1.84
CA GLY A 327 12.70 -16.70 -1.67
C GLY A 327 13.16 -18.07 -1.21
N LYS A 328 14.43 -18.23 -0.80
CA LYS A 328 15.01 -19.51 -0.36
C LYS A 328 16.05 -19.29 0.73
N CYS A 329 16.23 -20.28 1.62
CA CYS A 329 17.36 -20.30 2.54
C CYS A 329 18.66 -20.65 1.81
N LYS A 330 19.81 -20.09 2.26
CA LYS A 330 21.15 -20.50 1.82
C LYS A 330 21.40 -21.97 2.16
N LYS A 331 22.27 -22.65 1.42
CA LYS A 331 22.50 -24.09 1.48
C LYS A 331 22.74 -24.65 2.89
N ASN A 332 23.45 -23.92 3.75
CA ASN A 332 23.77 -24.38 5.11
C ASN A 332 22.81 -23.86 6.18
N TYR A 333 21.72 -23.19 5.79
CA TYR A 333 20.76 -22.52 6.68
C TYR A 333 19.34 -23.04 6.51
N GLN A 334 19.20 -24.33 6.26
CA GLN A 334 17.91 -25.00 6.02
C GLN A 334 17.38 -25.74 7.27
N GLY A 335 17.79 -25.32 8.47
CA GLY A 335 17.36 -25.94 9.73
C GLY A 335 15.86 -25.77 10.05
N ARG A 336 15.18 -24.86 9.33
CA ARG A 336 13.72 -24.75 9.28
C ARG A 336 13.26 -24.39 7.86
N PRO A 337 12.00 -24.68 7.50
CA PRO A 337 11.44 -24.22 6.23
C PRO A 337 11.57 -22.70 6.05
N TRP A 338 11.81 -22.26 4.82
CA TRP A 338 11.80 -20.85 4.49
C TRP A 338 10.41 -20.24 4.69
N SER A 339 10.37 -19.01 5.20
CA SER A 339 9.16 -18.18 5.27
C SER A 339 9.53 -16.73 4.99
N PRO A 340 8.63 -15.92 4.42
CA PRO A 340 8.85 -14.49 4.29
C PRO A 340 8.97 -13.84 5.67
N GLY A 341 9.57 -12.67 5.75
CA GLY A 341 9.45 -11.81 6.91
C GLY A 341 7.99 -11.41 7.15
N SER A 342 7.72 -10.82 8.30
CA SER A 342 6.41 -10.30 8.68
C SER A 342 6.54 -8.82 9.04
N TYR A 343 5.56 -8.01 8.68
CA TYR A 343 5.50 -6.62 9.14
C TYR A 343 5.21 -6.51 10.65
N LEU A 344 4.68 -7.57 11.24
CA LEU A 344 4.33 -7.59 12.66
C LEU A 344 5.43 -8.25 13.51
N PRO A 345 5.59 -7.86 14.79
CA PRO A 345 4.95 -6.73 15.46
C PRO A 345 5.55 -5.38 15.03
N ILE A 346 4.75 -4.33 15.07
CA ILE A 346 5.21 -2.97 14.79
C ILE A 346 5.87 -2.40 16.05
N PRO A 347 6.91 -1.58 15.94
CA PRO A 347 7.54 -1.00 14.72
C PRO A 347 8.60 -1.90 14.06
N LYS A 348 9.00 -3.01 14.70
CA LYS A 348 10.02 -3.92 14.19
C LYS A 348 9.37 -5.23 13.77
N GLY A 349 9.26 -5.46 12.45
CA GLY A 349 8.74 -6.71 11.92
C GLY A 349 9.62 -7.93 12.22
N THR A 350 9.05 -9.12 12.14
CA THR A 350 9.76 -10.38 12.37
C THR A 350 10.59 -10.78 11.15
N ALA A 351 11.89 -10.94 11.34
CA ALA A 351 12.83 -11.26 10.25
C ALA A 351 12.64 -12.66 9.64
N ASN A 352 12.15 -13.63 10.39
CA ASN A 352 12.08 -15.05 9.98
C ASN A 352 13.39 -15.57 9.37
N THR A 353 14.51 -15.25 10.03
CA THR A 353 15.87 -15.58 9.57
C THR A 353 16.05 -17.08 9.39
N CYS A 354 16.64 -17.51 8.28
CA CYS A 354 17.02 -18.91 8.06
C CYS A 354 18.09 -19.34 9.06
N ILE A 355 17.93 -20.52 9.68
CA ILE A 355 18.80 -21.04 10.74
C ILE A 355 19.73 -22.13 10.19
N PRO A 356 20.94 -22.30 10.77
CA PRO A 356 21.89 -23.32 10.32
C PRO A 356 21.30 -24.74 10.37
N SER A 357 21.63 -25.57 9.38
CA SER A 357 21.28 -27.00 9.39
C SER A 357 22.10 -27.73 10.45
N ILE A 358 21.50 -28.62 11.20
CA ILE A 358 22.17 -29.37 12.30
C ILE A 358 23.40 -30.14 11.80
N SER A 359 23.40 -30.55 10.52
CA SER A 359 24.55 -31.23 9.88
C SER A 359 25.76 -30.34 9.61
N SER A 360 25.63 -29.01 9.71
CA SER A 360 26.74 -28.06 9.50
C SER A 360 27.43 -27.64 10.81
N ILE A 361 26.92 -28.04 11.96
CA ILE A 361 27.62 -27.92 13.24
C ILE A 361 28.58 -29.09 13.26
N GLY A 362 29.86 -28.81 12.95
CA GLY A 362 30.91 -29.84 12.88
C GLY A 362 30.90 -30.80 14.07
N ASN A 363 31.25 -32.05 13.79
CA ASN A 363 31.36 -33.11 14.78
C ASN A 363 31.96 -32.57 16.08
N PRO A 364 31.32 -32.77 17.23
CA PRO A 364 31.97 -32.52 18.52
C PRO A 364 33.22 -33.39 18.61
N PRO A 365 34.32 -32.88 19.21
CA PRO A 365 35.55 -33.67 19.35
C PRO A 365 35.23 -34.99 20.04
N LYS A 366 35.65 -36.09 19.39
CA LYS A 366 35.49 -37.44 19.94
C LYS A 366 36.24 -37.49 21.27
N PHE A 367 35.53 -37.35 22.36
CA PHE A 367 36.03 -37.73 23.67
C PHE A 367 36.08 -39.27 23.71
N ASN A 368 37.28 -39.85 23.66
CA ASN A 368 37.54 -41.27 23.94
C ASN A 368 37.14 -41.57 25.38
N ARG A 369 35.93 -42.05 25.59
CA ARG A 369 35.55 -42.72 26.84
C ARG A 369 35.93 -44.17 26.72
N ILE A 370 36.99 -44.55 27.45
CA ILE A 370 37.32 -45.91 27.80
C ILE A 370 36.19 -46.40 28.73
N TRP A 371 35.39 -47.34 28.28
CA TRP A 371 34.44 -48.07 29.11
C TRP A 371 34.99 -49.44 29.37
N PRO A 372 35.03 -49.96 30.62
CA PRO A 372 35.28 -51.38 30.87
C PRO A 372 34.02 -52.18 30.56
N ASN A 373 34.26 -53.33 29.91
CA ASN A 373 33.25 -54.34 29.61
C ASN A 373 32.57 -54.87 30.89
N ILE A 374 31.22 -54.89 30.85
CA ILE A 374 30.43 -55.89 31.61
C ILE A 374 29.38 -56.44 30.66
N SER A 375 29.45 -57.73 30.49
CA SER A 375 28.63 -58.61 29.68
C SER A 375 27.25 -58.86 30.25
N SER A 376 26.28 -59.01 29.36
CA SER A 376 25.07 -59.87 29.38
C SER A 376 24.11 -59.81 30.58
N LEU A 377 22.86 -59.53 30.27
CA LEU A 377 21.72 -60.42 30.55
C LEU A 377 20.41 -59.91 29.85
N GLU A 378 19.68 -60.91 29.43
CA GLU A 378 18.52 -60.88 28.55
C GLU A 378 17.19 -60.35 29.13
N VAL A 379 16.35 -59.86 28.23
CA VAL A 379 14.89 -60.15 27.99
C VAL A 379 13.89 -59.99 29.16
N SER A 380 12.95 -59.12 29.03
CA SER A 380 11.51 -59.36 28.82
C SER A 380 10.65 -58.17 29.23
N ASN A 381 9.72 -57.80 28.34
CA ASN A 381 8.51 -57.00 28.53
C ASN A 381 7.46 -57.79 29.35
N PRO A 382 6.30 -57.29 29.79
CA PRO A 382 5.77 -55.93 29.90
C PRO A 382 4.92 -55.66 31.20
N LYS A 383 4.33 -54.48 31.26
CA LYS A 383 3.08 -54.08 31.96
C LYS A 383 3.12 -53.32 33.26
N GLN A 384 2.61 -52.10 33.13
CA GLN A 384 1.67 -51.37 34.01
C GLN A 384 1.97 -51.02 35.46
N VAL A 385 1.56 -49.78 35.77
CA VAL A 385 1.04 -49.24 37.05
C VAL A 385 1.94 -48.22 37.76
N ALA A 386 1.46 -46.97 37.76
CA ALA A 386 1.81 -45.91 38.72
C ALA A 386 1.37 -46.32 40.16
N PRO A 387 1.66 -45.65 41.25
CA PRO A 387 2.03 -44.25 41.45
C PRO A 387 2.98 -43.93 42.64
N LYS A 388 3.30 -42.64 42.76
CA LYS A 388 3.50 -41.83 43.99
C LYS A 388 4.84 -41.76 44.70
N LEU A 389 5.27 -40.50 44.81
CA LEU A 389 5.83 -39.72 45.95
C LEU A 389 7.28 -39.97 46.44
N ALA A 390 7.95 -38.85 46.39
CA ALA A 390 8.70 -38.14 47.45
C ALA A 390 10.19 -37.95 47.26
N LEU A 391 10.52 -36.67 47.19
CA LEU A 391 11.59 -35.89 47.86
C LEU A 391 13.00 -36.46 47.96
N SER A 392 13.98 -35.84 47.36
CA SER A 392 14.99 -34.97 48.00
C SER A 392 16.25 -34.85 47.15
N THR A 393 16.63 -33.60 46.93
CA THR A 393 17.99 -33.00 46.88
C THR A 393 19.17 -33.73 46.26
N VAL A 394 19.80 -33.14 45.26
CA VAL A 394 21.15 -32.53 45.25
C VAL A 394 21.64 -32.32 43.81
N SER A 395 22.07 -31.11 43.56
CA SER A 395 22.88 -30.52 42.51
C SER A 395 23.53 -31.42 41.46
N SER A 396 23.18 -31.17 40.20
CA SER A 396 24.14 -31.25 39.10
C SER A 396 23.68 -30.29 37.99
N VAL A 397 24.59 -29.45 37.55
CA VAL A 397 24.49 -28.51 36.46
C VAL A 397 24.05 -29.27 35.20
N GLN A 398 22.79 -29.10 34.82
CA GLN A 398 22.30 -29.52 33.53
C GLN A 398 22.04 -28.28 32.70
N VAL A 399 22.68 -28.21 31.54
CA VAL A 399 22.36 -27.35 30.44
C VAL A 399 20.87 -27.52 30.14
N ALA A 400 20.07 -26.55 30.56
CA ALA A 400 18.64 -26.56 30.43
C ALA A 400 18.28 -26.32 28.95
N ASN A 401 17.84 -27.36 28.27
CA ASN A 401 16.89 -27.24 27.18
C ASN A 401 15.59 -26.70 27.79
N HIS A 402 15.48 -25.41 27.91
CA HIS A 402 14.18 -24.77 28.17
C HIS A 402 13.27 -24.97 26.97
N LYS A 403 12.50 -26.06 26.93
CA LYS A 403 11.16 -26.02 26.43
C LYS A 403 10.41 -25.00 27.30
N ARG A 404 10.36 -23.75 26.89
CA ARG A 404 9.43 -22.80 27.49
C ARG A 404 8.05 -23.37 27.24
N GLU A 405 7.40 -23.90 28.24
CA GLU A 405 5.97 -24.16 28.19
C GLU A 405 5.30 -22.82 27.97
N CYS A 406 4.79 -22.63 26.76
CA CYS A 406 4.12 -21.40 26.37
C CYS A 406 2.62 -21.61 26.56
N TYR A 407 2.05 -20.91 27.53
CA TYR A 407 0.61 -20.85 27.76
C TYR A 407 0.03 -19.60 27.11
N CYS A 408 -1.00 -19.79 26.33
CA CYS A 408 -1.77 -18.72 25.69
C CYS A 408 -2.86 -18.21 26.64
N ASN A 409 -3.23 -16.94 26.47
CA ASN A 409 -4.34 -16.37 27.23
C ASN A 409 -5.66 -17.07 26.84
N PRO A 410 -6.38 -17.73 27.77
CA PRO A 410 -7.55 -18.54 27.44
C PRO A 410 -8.73 -17.70 26.90
N LEU A 411 -8.77 -16.41 27.21
CA LEU A 411 -9.82 -15.51 26.74
C LEU A 411 -9.51 -14.94 25.38
N GLY A 412 -8.21 -14.68 25.09
CA GLY A 412 -7.77 -14.02 23.86
C GLY A 412 -7.24 -14.96 22.78
N SER A 413 -6.97 -16.23 23.08
CA SER A 413 -6.44 -17.21 22.13
C SER A 413 -7.47 -18.26 21.71
N ILE A 414 -7.25 -18.86 20.54
CA ILE A 414 -8.07 -19.97 20.02
C ILE A 414 -7.68 -21.27 20.72
N HIS A 415 -6.38 -21.46 20.99
CA HIS A 415 -5.83 -22.63 21.65
C HIS A 415 -5.06 -22.23 22.91
N ASP A 416 -4.98 -23.14 23.87
CA ASP A 416 -4.28 -22.95 25.16
C ASP A 416 -2.75 -23.05 25.07
N ARG A 417 -2.22 -23.53 23.92
CA ARG A 417 -0.80 -23.73 23.69
C ARG A 417 -0.32 -22.97 22.46
N CYS A 418 0.93 -22.50 22.54
CA CYS A 418 1.59 -21.86 21.41
C CYS A 418 1.84 -22.85 20.28
N ASN A 419 1.88 -22.30 19.04
CA ASN A 419 2.37 -23.02 17.87
C ASN A 419 3.89 -23.30 17.99
N GLY A 420 4.42 -24.04 17.03
CA GLY A 420 5.85 -24.42 17.01
C GLY A 420 6.83 -23.24 16.94
N SER A 421 6.34 -22.02 16.70
CA SER A 421 7.12 -20.76 16.71
C SER A 421 7.08 -20.03 18.05
N GLY A 422 6.31 -20.54 19.05
CA GLY A 422 6.20 -19.94 20.37
C GLY A 422 5.16 -18.82 20.48
N PHE A 423 4.30 -18.66 19.46
CA PHE A 423 3.21 -17.69 19.44
C PHE A 423 1.85 -18.37 19.58
N CYS A 424 0.93 -17.64 20.18
CA CYS A 424 -0.46 -18.06 20.31
C CYS A 424 -1.26 -17.67 19.08
N GLU A 425 -2.25 -18.46 18.72
CA GLU A 425 -3.24 -18.11 17.71
C GLU A 425 -4.35 -17.29 18.38
N CYS A 426 -4.40 -16.00 18.03
CA CYS A 426 -5.29 -15.06 18.70
C CYS A 426 -6.69 -15.04 18.08
N LYS A 427 -7.71 -14.85 18.96
CA LYS A 427 -9.07 -14.55 18.54
C LYS A 427 -9.13 -13.17 17.90
N THR A 428 -10.17 -12.93 17.11
CA THR A 428 -10.43 -11.64 16.47
C THR A 428 -10.41 -10.49 17.50
N GLY A 429 -9.66 -9.43 17.20
CA GLY A 429 -9.54 -8.27 18.07
C GLY A 429 -8.42 -8.37 19.12
N THR A 430 -7.81 -9.56 19.33
CA THR A 430 -6.67 -9.74 20.24
C THR A 430 -5.34 -9.78 19.53
N THR A 431 -4.28 -9.40 20.22
CA THR A 431 -2.89 -9.37 19.73
C THR A 431 -1.92 -9.71 20.87
N GLY A 432 -0.64 -9.65 20.57
CA GLY A 432 0.43 -10.01 21.50
C GLY A 432 0.86 -11.48 21.38
N PRO A 433 2.06 -11.82 21.87
CA PRO A 433 2.62 -13.16 21.76
C PRO A 433 1.77 -14.24 22.46
N LYS A 434 1.00 -13.83 23.47
CA LYS A 434 0.12 -14.68 24.27
C LYS A 434 -1.35 -14.37 24.08
N CYS A 435 -1.71 -13.47 23.15
CA CYS A 435 -3.07 -12.95 22.94
C CYS A 435 -3.65 -12.30 24.21
N ASP A 436 -2.85 -11.51 24.88
CA ASP A 436 -3.18 -10.81 26.12
C ASP A 436 -3.35 -9.30 25.95
N GLU A 437 -3.24 -8.81 24.72
CA GLU A 437 -3.43 -7.41 24.34
C GLU A 437 -4.60 -7.27 23.35
N CYS A 438 -5.22 -6.08 23.29
CA CYS A 438 -6.23 -5.78 22.30
C CYS A 438 -5.66 -4.97 21.12
N LEU A 439 -6.13 -5.26 19.92
CA LEU A 439 -5.90 -4.43 18.76
C LEU A 439 -6.52 -3.03 18.96
N PRO A 440 -5.94 -1.97 18.37
CA PRO A 440 -6.54 -0.64 18.37
C PRO A 440 -8.02 -0.68 17.94
N GLY A 441 -8.86 0.08 18.63
CA GLY A 441 -10.31 0.05 18.42
C GLY A 441 -11.02 -1.10 19.15
N ASN A 442 -10.31 -1.86 19.99
CA ASN A 442 -10.88 -2.88 20.86
C ASN A 442 -10.44 -2.64 22.30
N SER A 443 -11.28 -3.02 23.25
CA SER A 443 -10.98 -2.98 24.67
C SER A 443 -11.22 -4.34 25.32
N TRP A 444 -10.54 -4.60 26.46
CA TRP A 444 -10.55 -5.88 27.13
C TRP A 444 -11.78 -6.03 28.02
N HIS A 445 -12.72 -6.90 27.60
CA HIS A 445 -13.89 -7.31 28.37
C HIS A 445 -14.17 -8.78 28.11
N TYR A 446 -13.69 -9.68 28.98
CA TYR A 446 -13.77 -11.14 28.77
C TYR A 446 -13.20 -11.57 27.38
N GLY A 447 -12.08 -10.97 26.99
CA GLY A 447 -11.50 -10.96 25.67
C GLY A 447 -11.60 -9.58 25.04
N CYS A 448 -10.94 -9.36 23.90
CA CYS A 448 -11.00 -8.07 23.20
C CYS A 448 -12.31 -7.94 22.44
N GLN A 449 -13.06 -6.89 22.76
CA GLN A 449 -14.32 -6.54 22.10
C GLN A 449 -14.15 -5.21 21.35
N PRO A 450 -14.79 -5.02 20.18
CA PRO A 450 -14.76 -3.75 19.47
C PRO A 450 -15.29 -2.60 20.34
N ASN A 451 -14.63 -1.47 20.34
CA ASN A 451 -15.11 -0.26 20.99
C ASN A 451 -16.41 0.19 20.33
N VAL A 452 -17.42 0.46 21.14
CA VAL A 452 -18.66 1.08 20.68
C VAL A 452 -18.53 2.61 20.69
N CYS A 453 -17.75 3.14 21.63
CA CYS A 453 -17.40 4.55 21.69
C CYS A 453 -15.96 4.71 22.21
N ASP A 454 -15.31 5.80 21.83
CA ASP A 454 -14.01 6.23 22.35
C ASP A 454 -13.91 7.77 22.31
N ASN A 455 -12.79 8.32 22.78
CA ASN A 455 -12.57 9.77 22.79
C ASN A 455 -11.84 10.26 21.52
N GLU A 456 -11.57 9.38 20.55
CA GLU A 456 -10.75 9.72 19.37
C GLU A 456 -11.55 9.65 18.05
N LEU A 457 -12.34 8.61 17.84
CA LEU A 457 -13.02 8.36 16.56
C LEU A 457 -14.54 8.12 16.73
N LEU A 458 -14.97 7.51 17.84
CA LEU A 458 -16.35 7.12 18.09
C LEU A 458 -16.96 7.94 19.21
N HIS A 459 -16.98 9.27 19.03
CA HIS A 459 -17.53 10.20 20.02
C HIS A 459 -19.02 10.01 20.23
N CYS A 460 -19.44 9.94 21.50
CA CYS A 460 -20.84 10.06 21.83
C CYS A 460 -21.35 11.46 21.48
N GLN A 461 -22.42 11.52 20.70
CA GLN A 461 -23.02 12.76 20.21
C GLN A 461 -23.96 13.38 21.24
N ASN A 462 -24.40 14.61 20.99
CA ASN A 462 -25.44 15.31 21.76
C ASN A 462 -25.20 15.33 23.27
N GLY A 463 -23.94 15.46 23.71
CA GLY A 463 -23.59 15.51 25.13
C GLY A 463 -23.56 14.16 25.82
N GLY A 464 -23.62 13.05 25.11
CA GLY A 464 -23.39 11.71 25.65
C GLY A 464 -21.93 11.51 26.11
N THR A 465 -21.75 10.62 27.09
CA THR A 465 -20.41 10.25 27.59
C THR A 465 -20.12 8.78 27.33
N CYS A 466 -18.92 8.49 26.86
CA CYS A 466 -18.47 7.12 26.61
C CYS A 466 -18.14 6.41 27.95
N HIS A 467 -18.76 5.25 28.19
CA HIS A 467 -18.52 4.46 29.38
C HIS A 467 -17.77 3.18 29.04
N ASN A 468 -16.53 3.10 29.49
CA ASN A 468 -15.63 1.94 29.34
C ASN A 468 -15.48 1.45 27.89
N ASN A 469 -15.59 2.33 26.89
CA ASN A 469 -15.54 2.02 25.46
C ASN A 469 -16.64 1.05 24.96
N VAL A 470 -17.61 0.71 25.80
CA VAL A 470 -18.66 -0.30 25.52
C VAL A 470 -19.97 0.34 25.11
N ARG A 471 -20.29 1.51 25.66
CA ARG A 471 -21.55 2.20 25.36
C ARG A 471 -21.49 3.69 25.64
N CYS A 472 -22.26 4.44 24.88
CA CYS A 472 -22.56 5.82 25.23
C CYS A 472 -23.66 5.90 26.30
N LEU A 473 -23.45 6.73 27.32
CA LEU A 473 -24.49 7.16 28.26
C LEU A 473 -25.12 8.42 27.67
N CYS A 474 -26.30 8.27 27.12
CA CYS A 474 -26.99 9.35 26.45
C CYS A 474 -27.80 10.20 27.46
N PRO A 475 -27.87 11.54 27.25
CA PRO A 475 -28.83 12.38 27.93
C PRO A 475 -30.27 11.90 27.68
N ALA A 476 -31.21 12.27 28.58
CA ALA A 476 -32.58 11.75 28.55
C ALA A 476 -33.32 12.00 27.22
N ALA A 477 -32.98 13.09 26.52
CA ALA A 477 -33.58 13.46 25.24
C ALA A 477 -33.05 12.68 24.04
N TYR A 478 -31.99 11.85 24.21
CA TYR A 478 -31.31 11.19 23.09
C TYR A 478 -31.21 9.69 23.29
N THR A 479 -31.13 8.96 22.17
CA THR A 479 -30.97 7.50 22.11
C THR A 479 -30.08 7.14 20.90
N GLY A 480 -29.78 5.86 20.75
CA GLY A 480 -28.88 5.36 19.70
C GLY A 480 -27.55 4.88 20.28
N ILE A 481 -26.72 4.23 19.43
CA ILE A 481 -25.45 3.66 19.85
C ILE A 481 -24.46 4.75 20.27
N LEU A 482 -24.47 5.87 19.54
CA LEU A 482 -23.64 7.06 19.79
C LEU A 482 -24.48 8.27 20.26
N CYS A 483 -25.72 8.06 20.76
CA CYS A 483 -26.66 9.12 21.12
C CYS A 483 -27.07 10.02 19.95
N GLU A 484 -27.10 9.49 18.75
CA GLU A 484 -27.35 10.22 17.51
C GLU A 484 -28.81 10.49 17.23
N LYS A 485 -29.77 9.86 17.96
CA LYS A 485 -31.21 9.96 17.73
C LYS A 485 -31.92 10.65 18.87
N LEU A 486 -32.88 11.52 18.56
CA LEU A 486 -33.80 12.05 19.55
C LEU A 486 -34.75 10.94 20.05
N ARG A 487 -34.92 10.82 21.37
CA ARG A 487 -35.85 9.91 21.97
C ARG A 487 -37.24 10.56 21.89
N CYS A 488 -38.10 10.03 21.02
CA CYS A 488 -39.52 10.32 21.10
C CYS A 488 -40.10 9.47 22.25
N GLU A 489 -40.65 10.08 23.27
CA GLU A 489 -41.42 9.33 24.28
C GLU A 489 -42.61 8.65 23.59
N GLU A 490 -42.77 7.35 23.82
CA GLU A 490 -43.95 6.59 23.44
C GLU A 490 -45.13 7.12 24.25
N VAL A 491 -45.83 8.10 23.79
CA VAL A 491 -47.28 8.29 23.83
C VAL A 491 -47.60 9.61 23.11
N GLY A 492 -48.16 9.49 21.94
CA GLY A 492 -48.95 10.56 21.31
C GLY A 492 -48.16 11.59 20.53
N SER A 493 -48.18 11.40 19.21
CA SER A 493 -48.09 12.47 18.23
C SER A 493 -46.79 13.28 18.22
N CYS A 494 -45.82 12.80 17.49
CA CYS A 494 -44.90 13.72 16.81
C CYS A 494 -45.73 14.48 15.78
N GLY A 495 -46.42 15.52 16.20
CA GLY A 495 -47.11 16.45 15.34
C GLY A 495 -46.09 17.12 14.45
N SER A 496 -46.29 16.97 13.17
CA SER A 496 -45.70 17.82 12.15
C SER A 496 -46.11 19.27 12.46
N ASP A 497 -45.30 19.99 13.18
CA ASP A 497 -45.31 21.45 13.14
C ASP A 497 -44.20 21.92 12.21
N SER A 498 -44.67 22.15 10.98
CA SER A 498 -44.03 23.03 10.03
C SER A 498 -43.92 24.41 10.67
N GLY A 499 -42.72 24.93 10.74
CA GLY A 499 -42.61 26.35 10.74
C GLY A 499 -41.74 26.96 11.83
N GLN A 500 -40.76 27.56 11.32
CA GLN A 500 -39.93 28.66 11.81
C GLN A 500 -38.55 28.28 12.27
N GLY A 501 -37.68 28.36 11.26
CA GLY A 501 -36.24 28.41 11.44
C GLY A 501 -35.85 29.52 12.42
N ALA A 502 -35.26 29.16 13.49
CA ALA A 502 -34.44 30.07 14.27
C ALA A 502 -33.19 30.38 13.43
N ARG A 503 -33.20 31.50 12.70
CA ARG A 503 -31.98 32.13 12.19
C ARG A 503 -31.06 32.40 13.39
N PRO A 504 -29.79 32.04 13.34
CA PRO A 504 -28.83 32.62 14.26
C PRO A 504 -28.77 34.12 13.94
N GLN A 505 -29.15 34.95 14.90
CA GLN A 505 -28.87 36.38 14.87
C GLN A 505 -27.36 36.58 14.89
N GLY A 506 -26.77 36.68 13.70
CA GLY A 506 -25.43 37.25 13.57
C GLY A 506 -25.51 38.72 14.01
N SER A 507 -24.79 39.07 15.04
CA SER A 507 -24.67 40.46 15.50
C SER A 507 -24.21 41.33 14.33
N PRO A 508 -24.83 42.53 14.15
CA PRO A 508 -24.49 43.42 13.03
C PRO A 508 -23.04 43.88 13.05
N GLU A 509 -22.33 43.75 14.15
CA GLU A 509 -20.90 44.06 14.26
C GLU A 509 -19.97 43.18 13.44
N LEU A 510 -20.32 41.87 13.26
CA LEU A 510 -19.49 40.96 12.50
C LEU A 510 -19.55 41.24 10.99
N LEU A 511 -20.72 41.69 10.52
CA LEU A 511 -20.93 42.06 9.12
C LEU A 511 -20.19 43.35 8.77
N LEU A 512 -20.13 44.29 9.73
CA LEU A 512 -19.41 45.56 9.57
C LEU A 512 -17.89 45.37 9.53
N LEU A 513 -17.36 44.43 10.33
CA LEU A 513 -15.94 44.08 10.33
C LEU A 513 -15.53 43.37 9.03
N LEU A 514 -16.37 42.48 8.48
CA LEU A 514 -16.13 41.84 7.18
C LEU A 514 -16.15 42.84 6.02
N LEU A 515 -17.07 43.82 6.04
CA LEU A 515 -17.14 44.89 5.04
C LEU A 515 -15.94 45.81 5.10
N LEU A 516 -15.46 46.17 6.30
CA LEU A 516 -14.24 46.97 6.49
C LEU A 516 -12.96 46.25 6.04
N LEU A 517 -12.87 44.94 6.25
CA LEU A 517 -11.76 44.13 5.74
C LEU A 517 -11.77 44.03 4.21
N LEU A 518 -12.92 43.90 3.60
CA LEU A 518 -13.06 43.86 2.14
C LEU A 518 -12.70 45.20 1.47
N THR A 519 -13.07 46.32 2.09
CA THR A 519 -12.70 47.67 1.58
C THR A 519 -11.20 47.97 1.75
N ALA A 520 -10.57 47.46 2.81
CA ALA A 520 -9.13 47.56 3.00
C ALA A 520 -8.33 46.74 1.96
N LEU A 521 -8.81 45.55 1.61
CA LEU A 521 -8.19 44.70 0.57
C LEU A 521 -8.35 45.24 -0.84
N LEU A 522 -9.46 45.93 -1.13
CA LEU A 522 -9.67 46.56 -2.43
C LEU A 522 -8.92 47.89 -2.59
N GLY A 523 -8.64 48.58 -1.47
CA GLY A 523 -7.86 49.83 -1.47
C GLY A 523 -6.36 49.64 -1.74
N THR A 524 -5.80 48.46 -1.41
CA THR A 524 -4.40 48.15 -1.67
C THR A 524 -4.11 47.65 -3.10
N ALA A 525 -5.12 47.22 -3.82
CA ALA A 525 -4.98 46.81 -5.23
C ALA A 525 -4.93 47.96 -6.23
N SER A 526 -5.37 49.17 -5.81
CA SER A 526 -5.36 50.37 -6.69
C SER A 526 -4.09 51.22 -6.59
N SER A 527 -3.15 50.84 -5.69
CA SER A 527 -1.90 51.62 -5.48
C SER A 527 -0.67 50.97 -6.14
N LEU A 528 -0.83 49.95 -6.96
CA LEU A 528 0.26 49.27 -7.67
C LEU A 528 0.12 49.34 -9.22
N ALA A 529 -0.67 50.28 -9.71
CA ALA A 529 -0.75 50.60 -11.14
C ALA A 529 -0.51 52.11 -11.35
N PHE A 530 0.71 52.54 -11.16
CA PHE A 530 1.31 53.73 -11.79
C PHE A 530 2.82 53.51 -11.83
#